data_b4003d12e6211fa68a6549bb3b248c4b
#
_entry.id   b4003d12e6211fa68a6549bb3b248c4b
#
_cell.length_a   1.000
_cell.length_b   1.000
_cell.length_c   1.000
_cell.angle_alpha   90.00
_cell.angle_beta   90.00
_cell.angle_gamma   90.00
#
_symmetry.space_group_name_H-M   'P 1'
#
loop_
_entity.id
_entity.type
_entity.pdbx_description
1 polymer ?
#
loop_
_entity_poly.entity_id
_entity_poly.type
_entity_poly.pdbx_seq_one_letter_code
_entity_poly.pdbx_strand_id
1 'polypeptide(L)'
;MVVGGIVGWEEGQDDLFNPLSPRNRDDCLEPFRVLRAKAAERGIELHTLDVLEKTGITPQFNLYIESLPLIPINNCKNYLIRFETDLTVPINGDADYLNQFDGIFTWDTVLLSKNSENALNQKTASTPKFPLAYPNVLPAAFQLNQIVNLGFAGRDLFCVLIGSNRHANLPDARELYSERVKAIRWFEANAPGDFALFGNGWRVPQKRLGKSGKWRYRLEKVIPFLMGKAVFPSYRGAAKSKFAVLSKARFCICYENARDIPGYLTEKLFDALFAGCVPIYWGEPNIQEIVPSNCFIDFRQFVNRSNPYQDLYQYLSKMTEEDFIAYQEAGKQFLASPAFRPFSSEAFAQAILGPIQS
;
A
#
# COMPACT_ATOMS: atom_id res chain seq x y z
N MET A 1 4.84 14.40 -31.87
CA MET A 1 4.09 13.73 -30.79
C MET A 1 5.12 12.97 -29.96
N VAL A 2 5.11 13.12 -28.66
CA VAL A 2 6.05 12.43 -27.75
C VAL A 2 5.44 11.08 -27.37
N VAL A 3 6.22 10.00 -27.43
CA VAL A 3 5.74 8.65 -27.06
C VAL A 3 6.53 8.20 -25.83
N GLY A 4 5.80 7.75 -24.80
CA GLY A 4 6.37 7.17 -23.59
C GLY A 4 6.00 5.70 -23.43
N GLY A 5 6.96 4.89 -22.97
CA GLY A 5 6.76 3.50 -22.60
C GLY A 5 6.46 3.36 -21.10
N ILE A 6 5.59 2.41 -20.72
CA ILE A 6 5.45 1.97 -19.33
C ILE A 6 5.91 0.54 -19.21
N VAL A 7 6.83 0.29 -18.27
CA VAL A 7 7.42 -1.01 -17.98
C VAL A 7 7.03 -1.41 -16.55
N GLY A 8 6.39 -2.52 -16.41
CA GLY A 8 6.03 -3.05 -15.11
C GLY A 8 4.81 -3.94 -15.22
N TRP A 9 4.68 -4.87 -14.25
CA TRP A 9 3.65 -5.89 -14.21
C TRP A 9 3.50 -6.68 -15.53
N GLU A 10 3.60 -7.98 -15.46
CA GLU A 10 3.81 -8.94 -16.56
C GLU A 10 2.77 -8.95 -17.67
N GLU A 11 1.71 -8.15 -17.61
CA GLU A 11 0.64 -8.13 -18.61
C GLU A 11 0.77 -6.90 -19.49
N GLY A 12 1.15 -7.17 -20.74
CA GLY A 12 1.25 -6.18 -21.80
C GLY A 12 -0.10 -5.81 -22.41
N GLN A 13 -0.06 -5.32 -23.68
CA GLN A 13 -1.22 -4.96 -24.49
C GLN A 13 -2.08 -3.82 -23.87
N ASP A 14 -1.42 -2.88 -23.21
CA ASP A 14 -2.08 -1.74 -22.55
C ASP A 14 -3.10 -2.15 -21.47
N ASP A 15 -3.03 -3.38 -20.92
CA ASP A 15 -3.96 -3.85 -19.89
C ASP A 15 -3.90 -3.01 -18.61
N LEU A 16 -2.78 -2.34 -18.35
CA LEU A 16 -2.62 -1.36 -17.29
C LEU A 16 -3.65 -0.21 -17.37
N PHE A 17 -4.11 0.11 -18.57
CA PHE A 17 -5.10 1.17 -18.82
C PHE A 17 -6.52 0.64 -19.04
N ASN A 18 -6.71 -0.68 -18.98
CA ASN A 18 -7.97 -1.33 -19.21
C ASN A 18 -8.83 -1.35 -17.93
N PRO A 19 -9.98 -0.65 -17.88
CA PRO A 19 -10.86 -0.67 -16.71
C PRO A 19 -11.47 -2.05 -16.45
N LEU A 20 -11.50 -2.92 -17.47
CA LEU A 20 -12.03 -4.29 -17.37
C LEU A 20 -10.94 -5.33 -17.07
N SER A 21 -9.71 -4.91 -16.83
CA SER A 21 -8.64 -5.82 -16.43
C SER A 21 -9.03 -6.65 -15.21
N PRO A 22 -8.80 -7.96 -15.20
CA PRO A 22 -9.04 -8.80 -14.03
C PRO A 22 -8.17 -8.40 -12.82
N ARG A 23 -7.12 -7.60 -13.03
CA ARG A 23 -6.27 -7.01 -11.98
C ARG A 23 -6.86 -5.74 -11.39
N ASN A 24 -7.81 -5.10 -12.06
CA ASN A 24 -8.40 -3.82 -11.65
C ASN A 24 -9.40 -3.96 -10.49
N ARG A 25 -9.00 -4.66 -9.42
CA ARG A 25 -9.84 -4.80 -8.24
C ARG A 25 -9.91 -3.47 -7.48
N ASP A 26 -11.13 -3.07 -7.12
CA ASP A 26 -11.40 -1.77 -6.46
C ASP A 26 -10.82 -0.59 -7.24
N ASP A 27 -10.76 -0.71 -8.55
CA ASP A 27 -10.27 0.29 -9.51
C ASP A 27 -8.80 0.69 -9.33
N CYS A 28 -7.97 -0.18 -8.78
CA CYS A 28 -6.57 0.12 -8.43
C CYS A 28 -5.68 0.55 -9.62
N LEU A 29 -6.13 0.38 -10.86
CA LEU A 29 -5.44 0.84 -12.07
C LEU A 29 -5.87 2.26 -12.51
N GLU A 30 -6.82 2.89 -11.83
CA GLU A 30 -7.30 4.25 -12.18
C GLU A 30 -6.16 5.28 -12.21
N PRO A 31 -5.17 5.30 -11.31
CA PRO A 31 -4.08 6.27 -11.38
C PRO A 31 -3.32 6.25 -12.72
N PHE A 32 -3.14 5.07 -13.30
CA PHE A 32 -2.47 4.92 -14.60
C PHE A 32 -3.35 5.37 -15.77
N ARG A 33 -4.67 5.17 -15.68
CA ARG A 33 -5.62 5.70 -16.68
C ARG A 33 -5.65 7.22 -16.64
N VAL A 34 -5.66 7.82 -15.44
CA VAL A 34 -5.57 9.27 -15.25
C VAL A 34 -4.24 9.78 -15.77
N LEU A 35 -3.12 9.09 -15.49
CA LEU A 35 -1.81 9.42 -16.03
C LEU A 35 -1.83 9.44 -17.58
N ARG A 36 -2.38 8.40 -18.22
CA ARG A 36 -2.50 8.32 -19.69
C ARG A 36 -3.36 9.46 -20.26
N ALA A 37 -4.49 9.74 -19.63
CA ALA A 37 -5.36 10.83 -20.06
C ALA A 37 -4.68 12.20 -19.95
N LYS A 38 -4.01 12.47 -18.81
CA LYS A 38 -3.27 13.73 -18.59
C LYS A 38 -2.02 13.85 -19.49
N ALA A 39 -1.39 12.74 -19.85
CA ALA A 39 -0.32 12.71 -20.83
C ALA A 39 -0.85 13.10 -22.23
N ALA A 40 -1.99 12.54 -22.65
CA ALA A 40 -2.63 12.85 -23.92
C ALA A 40 -3.02 14.34 -24.04
N GLU A 41 -3.55 14.96 -22.97
CA GLU A 41 -3.81 16.42 -22.91
C GLU A 41 -2.55 17.26 -23.18
N ARG A 42 -1.36 16.68 -22.96
CA ARG A 42 -0.06 17.34 -23.18
C ARG A 42 0.66 16.88 -24.45
N GLY A 43 -0.03 16.16 -25.35
CA GLY A 43 0.54 15.64 -26.59
C GLY A 43 1.51 14.46 -26.41
N ILE A 44 1.39 13.72 -25.30
CA ILE A 44 2.17 12.54 -25.00
C ILE A 44 1.28 11.29 -25.13
N GLU A 45 1.71 10.33 -25.95
CA GLU A 45 1.08 9.01 -26.02
C GLU A 45 1.79 8.06 -25.06
N LEU A 46 1.04 7.37 -24.20
CA LEU A 46 1.57 6.36 -23.28
C LEU A 46 1.04 4.98 -23.64
N HIS A 47 1.96 4.04 -23.79
CA HIS A 47 1.68 2.63 -24.04
C HIS A 47 2.53 1.74 -23.14
N THR A 48 2.11 0.49 -22.93
CA THR A 48 3.00 -0.52 -22.38
C THR A 48 4.10 -0.86 -23.38
N LEU A 49 5.30 -1.19 -22.90
CA LEU A 49 6.48 -1.34 -23.77
C LEU A 49 6.27 -2.41 -24.85
N ASP A 50 5.59 -3.51 -24.54
CA ASP A 50 5.29 -4.58 -25.48
C ASP A 50 4.42 -4.14 -26.69
N VAL A 51 3.55 -3.15 -26.50
CA VAL A 51 2.77 -2.54 -27.59
C VAL A 51 3.69 -1.73 -28.49
N LEU A 52 4.60 -0.93 -27.91
CA LEU A 52 5.56 -0.15 -28.68
C LEU A 52 6.52 -1.04 -29.47
N GLU A 53 7.02 -2.11 -28.87
CA GLU A 53 7.87 -3.10 -29.56
C GLU A 53 7.15 -3.76 -30.74
N LYS A 54 5.89 -4.17 -30.57
CA LYS A 54 5.09 -4.77 -31.66
C LYS A 54 4.80 -3.80 -32.80
N THR A 55 4.66 -2.50 -32.49
CA THR A 55 4.39 -1.47 -33.51
C THR A 55 5.65 -0.88 -34.12
N GLY A 56 6.84 -1.23 -33.61
CA GLY A 56 8.13 -0.70 -34.06
C GLY A 56 8.36 0.77 -33.67
N ILE A 57 7.62 1.28 -32.67
CA ILE A 57 7.74 2.66 -32.18
C ILE A 57 8.77 2.70 -31.06
N THR A 58 9.78 3.55 -31.21
CA THR A 58 10.77 3.81 -30.15
C THR A 58 10.29 4.91 -29.22
N PRO A 59 10.13 4.65 -27.91
CA PRO A 59 9.75 5.67 -26.95
C PRO A 59 10.87 6.68 -26.71
N GLN A 60 10.52 7.93 -26.40
CA GLN A 60 11.47 8.96 -25.95
C GLN A 60 11.82 8.83 -24.46
N PHE A 61 10.93 8.21 -23.69
CA PHE A 61 11.17 7.87 -22.30
C PHE A 61 10.41 6.62 -21.89
N ASN A 62 10.86 6.00 -20.80
CA ASN A 62 10.16 4.89 -20.14
C ASN A 62 9.91 5.18 -18.67
N LEU A 63 8.75 4.74 -18.18
CA LEU A 63 8.36 4.72 -16.77
C LEU A 63 8.39 3.28 -16.28
N TYR A 64 9.31 2.97 -15.40
CA TYR A 64 9.42 1.65 -14.76
C TYR A 64 8.60 1.67 -13.47
N ILE A 65 7.53 0.86 -13.41
CA ILE A 65 6.72 0.74 -12.20
C ILE A 65 7.39 -0.26 -11.29
N GLU A 66 7.84 0.20 -10.13
CA GLU A 66 8.59 -0.57 -9.15
C GLU A 66 9.96 -1.05 -9.67
N SER A 67 10.84 -1.38 -8.77
CA SER A 67 12.14 -1.94 -9.11
C SER A 67 12.02 -3.41 -9.48
N LEU A 68 12.08 -3.66 -10.76
CA LEU A 68 12.26 -5.01 -11.30
C LEU A 68 13.74 -5.18 -11.66
N PRO A 69 14.31 -6.39 -11.62
CA PRO A 69 15.68 -6.63 -12.02
C PRO A 69 15.82 -6.53 -13.55
N LEU A 70 15.36 -5.43 -14.12
CA LEU A 70 15.44 -5.12 -15.55
C LEU A 70 16.54 -4.08 -15.76
N ILE A 71 17.30 -4.24 -16.82
CA ILE A 71 18.25 -3.23 -17.28
C ILE A 71 17.47 -2.18 -18.06
N PRO A 72 17.57 -0.88 -17.69
CA PRO A 72 16.96 0.20 -18.45
C PRO A 72 17.39 0.21 -19.91
N ILE A 73 16.45 0.53 -20.79
CA ILE A 73 16.70 0.52 -22.25
C ILE A 73 17.63 1.68 -22.61
N ASN A 74 18.69 1.38 -23.35
CA ASN A 74 19.59 2.42 -23.87
C ASN A 74 18.89 3.29 -24.92
N ASN A 75 19.36 4.54 -25.07
CA ASN A 75 18.90 5.54 -26.05
C ASN A 75 17.54 6.20 -25.80
N CYS A 76 16.98 6.08 -24.62
CA CYS A 76 15.84 6.88 -24.16
C CYS A 76 16.00 7.20 -22.67
N LYS A 77 15.27 8.20 -22.17
CA LYS A 77 15.25 8.50 -20.74
C LYS A 77 14.46 7.43 -19.98
N ASN A 78 14.97 7.01 -18.83
CA ASN A 78 14.33 5.99 -18.00
C ASN A 78 14.06 6.52 -16.60
N TYR A 79 12.82 6.45 -16.17
CA TYR A 79 12.38 6.91 -14.86
C TYR A 79 11.81 5.75 -14.05
N LEU A 80 12.17 5.68 -12.77
CA LEU A 80 11.64 4.69 -11.84
C LEU A 80 10.51 5.31 -11.02
N ILE A 81 9.37 4.62 -10.92
CA ILE A 81 8.29 4.89 -9.97
C ILE A 81 8.42 3.87 -8.84
N ARG A 82 8.91 4.32 -7.69
CA ARG A 82 9.17 3.48 -6.52
C ARG A 82 8.00 3.53 -5.55
N PHE A 83 7.30 2.40 -5.37
CA PHE A 83 6.19 2.25 -4.44
C PHE A 83 6.58 1.55 -3.14
N GLU A 84 7.41 0.50 -3.21
CA GLU A 84 7.73 -0.34 -2.06
C GLU A 84 9.06 0.02 -1.39
N THR A 85 9.19 -0.41 -0.14
CA THR A 85 10.45 -0.30 0.60
C THR A 85 11.46 -1.34 0.15
N ASP A 86 12.74 -1.13 0.49
CA ASP A 86 13.81 -2.12 0.34
C ASP A 86 13.57 -3.44 1.12
N LEU A 87 12.78 -3.38 2.19
CA LEU A 87 12.38 -4.58 2.95
C LEU A 87 11.42 -5.48 2.17
N THR A 88 10.60 -4.89 1.31
CA THR A 88 9.65 -5.59 0.45
C THR A 88 10.29 -5.98 -0.88
N VAL A 89 11.01 -5.04 -1.49
CA VAL A 89 11.71 -5.17 -2.77
C VAL A 89 13.18 -4.80 -2.55
N PRO A 90 14.07 -5.77 -2.26
CA PRO A 90 15.45 -5.48 -1.84
C PRO A 90 16.26 -4.63 -2.80
N ILE A 91 16.03 -4.73 -4.10
CA ILE A 91 16.74 -3.94 -5.12
C ILE A 91 16.43 -2.42 -5.01
N ASN A 92 15.34 -2.03 -4.32
CA ASN A 92 15.05 -0.64 -4.01
C ASN A 92 16.07 0.01 -3.07
N GLY A 93 16.89 -0.79 -2.37
CA GLY A 93 18.01 -0.34 -1.56
C GLY A 93 19.35 -0.37 -2.28
N ASP A 94 19.42 -0.87 -3.52
CA ASP A 94 20.66 -0.99 -4.28
C ASP A 94 20.95 0.34 -5.02
N ALA A 95 21.97 1.04 -4.54
CA ALA A 95 22.37 2.32 -5.09
C ALA A 95 22.86 2.24 -6.55
N ASP A 96 23.58 1.17 -6.91
CA ASP A 96 24.11 1.01 -8.27
C ASP A 96 22.96 0.70 -9.25
N TYR A 97 21.92 0.02 -8.80
CA TYR A 97 20.70 -0.17 -9.58
C TYR A 97 19.92 1.15 -9.76
N LEU A 98 19.69 1.88 -8.68
CA LEU A 98 18.95 3.15 -8.72
C LEU A 98 19.63 4.21 -9.59
N ASN A 99 20.95 4.21 -9.64
CA ASN A 99 21.75 5.13 -10.47
C ASN A 99 21.69 4.82 -11.99
N GLN A 100 21.04 3.75 -12.41
CA GLN A 100 20.83 3.47 -13.83
C GLN A 100 19.64 4.24 -14.42
N PHE A 101 18.84 4.90 -13.58
CA PHE A 101 17.71 5.71 -14.01
C PHE A 101 18.07 7.20 -14.13
N ASP A 102 17.42 7.89 -15.08
CA ASP A 102 17.53 9.32 -15.27
C ASP A 102 16.75 10.13 -14.24
N GLY A 103 15.84 9.47 -13.49
CA GLY A 103 15.09 10.06 -12.40
C GLY A 103 14.26 9.02 -11.64
N ILE A 104 13.98 9.33 -10.37
CA ILE A 104 13.24 8.45 -9.47
C ILE A 104 12.09 9.21 -8.84
N PHE A 105 10.88 8.75 -9.06
CA PHE A 105 9.67 9.20 -8.36
C PHE A 105 9.51 8.38 -7.08
N THR A 106 9.48 9.04 -5.92
CA THR A 106 9.49 8.33 -4.64
C THR A 106 8.79 9.11 -3.53
N TRP A 107 8.21 8.39 -2.60
CA TRP A 107 7.68 8.87 -1.33
C TRP A 107 8.76 9.02 -0.24
N ASP A 108 9.93 8.43 -0.42
CA ASP A 108 11.00 8.33 0.58
C ASP A 108 11.61 9.71 0.86
N THR A 109 11.19 10.32 1.96
CA THR A 109 11.63 11.68 2.34
C THR A 109 13.13 11.73 2.67
N VAL A 110 13.72 10.62 3.13
CA VAL A 110 15.16 10.53 3.37
C VAL A 110 15.94 10.52 2.05
N LEU A 111 15.41 9.81 1.05
CA LEU A 111 16.03 9.80 -0.28
C LEU A 111 15.86 11.15 -0.97
N LEU A 112 14.74 11.83 -0.78
CA LEU A 112 14.46 13.17 -1.32
C LEU A 112 15.35 14.24 -0.67
N SER A 113 15.61 14.20 0.63
CA SER A 113 16.44 15.18 1.35
C SER A 113 17.91 15.15 0.90
N LYS A 114 18.40 14.00 0.43
CA LYS A 114 19.77 13.86 -0.11
C LYS A 114 20.03 14.62 -1.42
N ASN A 115 18.98 15.18 -2.04
CA ASN A 115 19.15 16.06 -3.20
C ASN A 115 19.77 17.45 -2.84
N SER A 116 19.71 17.85 -1.57
CA SER A 116 19.93 19.26 -1.22
C SER A 116 21.28 19.61 -0.58
N GLU A 117 21.99 18.72 0.12
CA GLU A 117 23.13 19.22 0.92
C GLU A 117 24.43 18.38 0.98
N ASN A 118 24.44 17.10 0.58
CA ASN A 118 25.64 16.25 0.77
C ASN A 118 26.05 15.41 -0.46
N ALA A 119 25.88 15.96 -1.63
CA ALA A 119 26.20 15.30 -2.92
C ALA A 119 27.70 14.99 -3.13
N LEU A 120 28.58 15.46 -2.27
CA LEU A 120 30.03 15.40 -2.51
C LEU A 120 30.69 14.06 -2.16
N ASN A 121 29.99 13.14 -1.45
CA ASN A 121 30.64 11.90 -0.98
C ASN A 121 29.86 10.59 -1.13
N GLN A 122 28.75 10.53 -1.87
CA GLN A 122 28.04 9.25 -2.10
C GLN A 122 27.61 9.10 -3.56
N LYS A 123 27.93 7.97 -4.19
CA LYS A 123 27.56 7.58 -5.57
C LYS A 123 26.03 7.66 -5.87
N THR A 124 25.18 7.68 -4.86
CA THR A 124 23.72 7.81 -4.99
C THR A 124 23.22 9.23 -5.21
N ALA A 125 24.09 10.22 -5.21
CA ALA A 125 23.72 11.65 -5.28
C ALA A 125 23.38 12.14 -6.69
N SER A 126 23.69 11.39 -7.75
CA SER A 126 23.63 11.89 -9.12
C SER A 126 22.25 11.82 -9.78
N THR A 127 21.42 10.84 -9.44
CA THR A 127 20.09 10.68 -10.05
C THR A 127 19.08 11.63 -9.42
N PRO A 128 18.37 12.50 -10.17
CA PRO A 128 17.29 13.33 -9.67
C PRO A 128 16.17 12.50 -9.01
N LYS A 129 15.66 12.98 -7.86
CA LYS A 129 14.52 12.36 -7.17
C LYS A 129 13.37 13.36 -7.14
N PHE A 130 12.18 12.85 -7.43
CA PHE A 130 10.95 13.63 -7.51
C PHE A 130 9.96 13.12 -6.47
N PRO A 131 9.34 14.02 -5.68
CA PRO A 131 8.37 13.61 -4.66
C PRO A 131 7.13 13.00 -5.31
N LEU A 132 6.71 11.84 -4.79
CA LEU A 132 5.52 11.13 -5.23
C LEU A 132 4.83 10.49 -4.03
N ALA A 133 3.61 10.89 -3.73
CA ALA A 133 2.77 10.16 -2.78
C ALA A 133 2.19 8.89 -3.43
N TYR A 134 1.90 7.88 -2.62
CA TYR A 134 1.20 6.68 -3.08
C TYR A 134 -0.23 7.08 -3.52
N PRO A 135 -0.63 6.80 -4.78
CA PRO A 135 -1.93 7.22 -5.27
C PRO A 135 -3.05 6.38 -4.66
N ASN A 136 -4.12 7.04 -4.28
CA ASN A 136 -5.29 6.41 -3.70
C ASN A 136 -6.53 6.71 -4.55
N VAL A 137 -7.27 5.65 -4.84
CA VAL A 137 -8.46 5.72 -5.68
C VAL A 137 -9.69 5.94 -4.81
N LEU A 138 -10.41 7.02 -5.08
CA LEU A 138 -11.69 7.31 -4.44
C LEU A 138 -12.75 6.32 -4.95
N PRO A 139 -13.32 5.46 -4.09
CA PRO A 139 -14.39 4.57 -4.52
C PRO A 139 -15.57 5.35 -5.10
N ALA A 140 -16.22 4.82 -6.15
CA ALA A 140 -17.36 5.45 -6.79
C ALA A 140 -18.50 5.77 -5.79
N ALA A 141 -18.73 4.89 -4.81
CA ALA A 141 -19.69 5.11 -3.75
C ALA A 141 -19.38 6.35 -2.90
N PHE A 142 -18.09 6.62 -2.64
CA PHE A 142 -17.66 7.81 -1.91
C PHE A 142 -17.85 9.08 -2.75
N GLN A 143 -17.53 9.05 -4.03
CA GLN A 143 -17.70 10.18 -4.97
C GLN A 143 -19.17 10.62 -5.08
N LEU A 144 -20.11 9.66 -4.99
CA LEU A 144 -21.54 9.92 -5.09
C LEU A 144 -22.20 10.42 -3.78
N ASN A 145 -21.42 10.74 -2.75
CA ASN A 145 -21.92 11.03 -1.39
C ASN A 145 -22.86 9.93 -0.82
N GLN A 146 -22.82 8.74 -1.40
CA GLN A 146 -23.49 7.56 -0.88
C GLN A 146 -22.67 7.06 0.33
N ILE A 147 -22.75 7.84 1.41
CA ILE A 147 -21.93 7.62 2.56
C ILE A 147 -22.37 6.34 3.22
N VAL A 148 -21.38 5.52 3.42
CA VAL A 148 -21.29 4.52 4.44
C VAL A 148 -22.03 4.96 5.69
N ASN A 149 -22.94 4.16 6.17
CA ASN A 149 -23.72 4.44 7.36
C ASN A 149 -22.82 4.89 8.51
N LEU A 150 -23.11 6.04 9.10
CA LEU A 150 -22.46 6.49 10.33
C LEU A 150 -22.85 5.54 11.48
N GLY A 151 -21.93 5.37 12.43
CA GLY A 151 -22.14 4.53 13.58
C GLY A 151 -21.97 3.03 13.31
N PHE A 152 -22.52 2.23 14.19
CA PHE A 152 -22.38 0.78 14.19
C PHE A 152 -23.39 0.05 13.27
N ALA A 153 -24.41 0.74 12.83
CA ALA A 153 -25.46 0.15 12.00
C ALA A 153 -24.91 -0.44 10.69
N GLY A 154 -25.22 -1.71 10.41
CA GLY A 154 -24.73 -2.41 9.22
C GLY A 154 -23.27 -2.84 9.27
N ARG A 155 -22.59 -2.73 10.44
CA ARG A 155 -21.19 -3.13 10.65
C ARG A 155 -21.09 -4.37 11.51
N ASP A 156 -21.34 -5.51 10.87
CA ASP A 156 -21.38 -6.82 11.52
C ASP A 156 -19.99 -7.37 11.87
N LEU A 157 -18.94 -6.84 11.25
CA LEU A 157 -17.56 -7.24 11.51
C LEU A 157 -16.96 -6.27 12.53
N PHE A 158 -16.58 -6.78 13.72
CA PHE A 158 -16.00 -5.95 14.76
C PHE A 158 -14.60 -5.45 14.33
N CYS A 159 -13.67 -6.36 14.02
CA CYS A 159 -12.32 -6.03 13.56
C CYS A 159 -11.90 -6.91 12.38
N VAL A 160 -11.27 -6.33 11.39
CA VAL A 160 -10.79 -7.07 10.22
C VAL A 160 -9.30 -6.79 9.96
N LEU A 161 -8.66 -7.73 9.26
CA LEU A 161 -7.38 -7.51 8.59
C LEU A 161 -7.52 -7.93 7.14
N ILE A 162 -7.18 -7.04 6.20
CA ILE A 162 -7.17 -7.34 4.77
C ILE A 162 -5.73 -7.22 4.26
N GLY A 163 -5.14 -8.33 3.86
CA GLY A 163 -3.77 -8.34 3.34
C GLY A 163 -3.31 -9.72 2.91
N SER A 164 -2.29 -9.80 2.08
CA SER A 164 -1.70 -11.08 1.69
C SER A 164 -0.75 -11.61 2.75
N ASN A 165 -0.66 -12.95 2.84
CA ASN A 165 0.29 -13.65 3.71
C ASN A 165 1.72 -13.53 3.12
N ARG A 166 2.32 -12.37 3.30
CA ARG A 166 3.69 -12.06 2.89
C ARG A 166 4.64 -12.10 4.08
N HIS A 167 5.93 -12.08 3.82
CA HIS A 167 7.00 -11.98 4.82
C HIS A 167 8.08 -11.03 4.28
N ALA A 168 8.87 -10.48 5.18
CA ALA A 168 10.05 -9.71 4.77
C ALA A 168 11.08 -10.63 4.11
N ASN A 169 11.76 -10.13 3.08
CA ASN A 169 12.80 -10.87 2.37
C ASN A 169 14.14 -10.85 3.13
N LEU A 170 14.33 -9.85 3.99
CA LEU A 170 15.49 -9.68 4.84
C LEU A 170 15.07 -9.57 6.31
N PRO A 171 15.91 -10.01 7.28
CA PRO A 171 15.68 -9.77 8.69
C PRO A 171 15.77 -8.27 9.00
N ASP A 172 14.67 -7.68 9.44
CA ASP A 172 14.63 -6.29 9.86
C ASP A 172 13.58 -6.10 10.96
N ALA A 173 13.93 -5.38 12.02
CA ALA A 173 13.04 -5.12 13.15
C ALA A 173 11.87 -4.17 12.79
N ARG A 174 11.95 -3.48 11.65
CA ARG A 174 10.91 -2.57 11.18
C ARG A 174 9.80 -3.28 10.41
N GLU A 175 9.97 -4.56 10.01
CA GLU A 175 8.93 -5.29 9.28
C GLU A 175 7.68 -5.49 10.15
N LEU A 176 6.52 -5.32 9.56
CA LEU A 176 5.23 -5.49 10.24
C LEU A 176 4.44 -6.71 9.76
N TYR A 177 5.00 -7.54 8.90
CA TYR A 177 4.34 -8.78 8.48
C TYR A 177 4.19 -9.77 9.65
N SER A 178 5.21 -9.90 10.50
CA SER A 178 5.15 -10.74 11.70
C SER A 178 4.20 -10.16 12.75
N GLU A 179 4.12 -8.82 12.86
CA GLU A 179 3.20 -8.17 13.78
C GLU A 179 1.73 -8.39 13.36
N ARG A 180 1.43 -8.40 12.06
CA ARG A 180 0.09 -8.78 11.57
C ARG A 180 -0.26 -10.20 12.03
N VAL A 181 0.68 -11.15 11.95
CA VAL A 181 0.43 -12.53 12.41
C VAL A 181 0.24 -12.58 13.92
N LYS A 182 0.97 -11.78 14.71
CA LYS A 182 0.74 -11.69 16.17
C LYS A 182 -0.67 -11.18 16.47
N ALA A 183 -1.13 -10.12 15.79
CA ALA A 183 -2.49 -9.62 15.90
C ALA A 183 -3.53 -10.71 15.60
N ILE A 184 -3.40 -11.36 14.43
CA ILE A 184 -4.30 -12.44 14.02
C ILE A 184 -4.37 -13.52 15.10
N ARG A 185 -3.22 -14.01 15.57
CA ARG A 185 -3.16 -15.08 16.58
C ARG A 185 -3.75 -14.67 17.90
N TRP A 186 -3.54 -13.42 18.30
CA TRP A 186 -4.14 -12.92 19.52
C TRP A 186 -5.67 -12.93 19.45
N PHE A 187 -6.24 -12.39 18.37
CA PHE A 187 -7.70 -12.40 18.17
C PHE A 187 -8.27 -13.81 18.06
N GLU A 188 -7.62 -14.71 17.30
CA GLU A 188 -8.04 -16.10 17.18
C GLU A 188 -8.08 -16.83 18.53
N ALA A 189 -7.19 -16.48 19.45
CA ALA A 189 -7.11 -17.10 20.77
C ALA A 189 -8.08 -16.48 21.79
N ASN A 190 -8.29 -15.15 21.74
CA ASN A 190 -8.93 -14.40 22.83
C ASN A 190 -10.32 -13.81 22.46
N ALA A 191 -10.55 -13.53 21.17
CA ALA A 191 -11.79 -12.92 20.68
C ALA A 191 -12.15 -13.45 19.27
N PRO A 192 -12.31 -14.78 19.08
CA PRO A 192 -12.45 -15.39 17.75
C PRO A 192 -13.73 -14.96 17.02
N GLY A 193 -14.79 -14.57 17.75
CA GLY A 193 -16.03 -14.03 17.16
C GLY A 193 -15.92 -12.62 16.60
N ASP A 194 -14.92 -11.86 17.07
CA ASP A 194 -14.75 -10.43 16.79
C ASP A 194 -13.70 -10.14 15.72
N PHE A 195 -13.20 -11.17 15.04
CA PHE A 195 -12.15 -10.98 14.06
C PHE A 195 -12.36 -11.76 12.76
N ALA A 196 -12.10 -11.09 11.64
CA ALA A 196 -12.13 -11.72 10.33
C ALA A 196 -10.89 -11.36 9.50
N LEU A 197 -10.22 -12.40 8.98
CA LEU A 197 -9.03 -12.28 8.15
C LEU A 197 -9.39 -12.47 6.68
N PHE A 198 -8.96 -11.53 5.84
CA PHE A 198 -9.15 -11.57 4.39
C PHE A 198 -7.81 -11.40 3.65
N GLY A 199 -7.71 -11.96 2.46
CA GLY A 199 -6.57 -11.79 1.55
C GLY A 199 -6.04 -13.11 1.02
N ASN A 200 -4.90 -13.05 0.32
CA ASN A 200 -4.33 -14.22 -0.34
C ASN A 200 -3.31 -14.94 0.54
N GLY A 201 -3.22 -16.27 0.38
CA GLY A 201 -2.13 -17.09 0.95
C GLY A 201 -2.34 -17.54 2.40
N TRP A 202 -3.43 -17.23 3.09
CA TRP A 202 -3.66 -17.57 4.49
C TRP A 202 -4.11 -19.03 4.77
N ARG A 203 -4.17 -19.87 3.73
CA ARG A 203 -4.37 -21.32 3.91
C ARG A 203 -3.13 -22.05 4.44
N VAL A 204 -1.98 -21.38 4.42
CA VAL A 204 -0.70 -21.89 4.91
C VAL A 204 -0.09 -20.91 5.91
N PRO A 205 0.81 -21.37 6.80
CA PRO A 205 1.52 -20.47 7.72
C PRO A 205 2.32 -19.40 6.97
N GLN A 206 2.68 -18.34 7.66
CA GLN A 206 3.61 -17.35 7.13
C GLN A 206 5.01 -17.98 7.02
N LYS A 207 5.67 -17.79 5.88
CA LYS A 207 7.08 -18.17 5.71
C LYS A 207 7.96 -17.37 6.65
N ARG A 208 9.02 -17.98 7.13
CA ARG A 208 10.00 -17.39 8.07
C ARG A 208 11.41 -17.64 7.59
N LEU A 209 12.30 -16.70 7.87
CA LEU A 209 13.71 -16.78 7.51
C LEU A 209 14.46 -17.73 8.44
N GLY A 210 15.58 -18.29 7.93
CA GLY A 210 16.49 -19.14 8.68
C GLY A 210 16.03 -20.60 8.85
N LYS A 211 16.92 -21.44 9.42
CA LYS A 211 16.69 -22.89 9.60
C LYS A 211 15.55 -23.16 10.61
N SER A 212 15.56 -22.47 11.73
CA SER A 212 14.51 -22.57 12.77
C SER A 212 13.16 -22.11 12.26
N GLY A 213 13.13 -21.04 11.46
CA GLY A 213 11.91 -20.53 10.82
C GLY A 213 11.31 -21.53 9.83
N LYS A 214 12.14 -22.21 9.03
CA LYS A 214 11.68 -23.27 8.11
C LYS A 214 11.10 -24.47 8.86
N TRP A 215 11.71 -24.88 9.98
CA TRP A 215 11.22 -25.97 10.81
C TRP A 215 9.87 -25.61 11.46
N ARG A 216 9.76 -24.43 12.04
CA ARG A 216 8.52 -23.93 12.62
C ARG A 216 7.39 -23.82 11.58
N TYR A 217 7.69 -23.32 10.38
CA TYR A 217 6.73 -23.30 9.26
C TYR A 217 6.18 -24.70 8.95
N ARG A 218 7.04 -25.73 8.92
CA ARG A 218 6.62 -27.12 8.68
C ARG A 218 5.68 -27.61 9.76
N LEU A 219 6.00 -27.39 11.04
CA LEU A 219 5.15 -27.77 12.15
C LEU A 219 3.79 -27.05 12.11
N GLU A 220 3.80 -25.74 11.94
CA GLU A 220 2.58 -24.92 11.85
C GLU A 220 1.69 -25.29 10.65
N LYS A 221 2.24 -25.93 9.62
CA LYS A 221 1.49 -26.46 8.47
C LYS A 221 0.93 -27.86 8.75
N VAL A 222 1.74 -28.75 9.33
CA VAL A 222 1.40 -30.18 9.47
C VAL A 222 0.46 -30.41 10.65
N ILE A 223 0.68 -29.78 11.79
CA ILE A 223 -0.10 -30.01 13.01
C ILE A 223 -1.60 -29.66 12.79
N PRO A 224 -1.97 -28.48 12.30
CA PRO A 224 -3.38 -28.19 12.03
C PRO A 224 -4.00 -29.16 11.02
N PHE A 225 -3.26 -29.54 9.97
CA PHE A 225 -3.72 -30.51 8.98
C PHE A 225 -4.05 -31.86 9.62
N LEU A 226 -3.16 -32.40 10.46
CA LEU A 226 -3.38 -33.66 11.17
C LEU A 226 -4.55 -33.59 12.16
N MET A 227 -4.85 -32.39 12.67
CA MET A 227 -5.97 -32.14 13.59
C MET A 227 -7.28 -31.78 12.87
N GLY A 228 -7.29 -31.76 11.53
CA GLY A 228 -8.47 -31.31 10.75
C GLY A 228 -8.82 -29.83 10.97
N LYS A 229 -7.85 -29.00 11.39
CA LYS A 229 -8.05 -27.58 11.70
C LYS A 229 -7.46 -26.68 10.62
N ALA A 230 -8.08 -25.51 10.42
CA ALA A 230 -7.49 -24.47 9.58
C ALA A 230 -6.24 -23.87 10.24
N VAL A 231 -5.25 -23.50 9.42
CA VAL A 231 -4.03 -22.80 9.90
C VAL A 231 -4.41 -21.47 10.54
N PHE A 232 -5.35 -20.73 9.94
CA PHE A 232 -5.91 -19.49 10.45
C PHE A 232 -7.45 -19.64 10.49
N PRO A 233 -8.05 -19.95 11.66
CA PRO A 233 -9.49 -20.15 11.78
C PRO A 233 -10.34 -18.92 11.43
N SER A 234 -9.78 -17.72 11.60
CA SER A 234 -10.43 -16.45 11.25
C SER A 234 -10.47 -16.15 9.75
N TYR A 235 -9.79 -16.97 8.90
CA TYR A 235 -9.66 -16.70 7.47
C TYR A 235 -10.97 -16.93 6.71
N ARG A 236 -11.43 -15.88 6.00
CA ARG A 236 -12.67 -15.83 5.22
C ARG A 236 -12.48 -15.87 3.71
N GLY A 237 -11.22 -15.98 3.24
CA GLY A 237 -10.90 -15.97 1.80
C GLY A 237 -10.36 -14.63 1.30
N ALA A 238 -10.16 -14.55 -0.02
CA ALA A 238 -9.77 -13.29 -0.67
C ALA A 238 -10.97 -12.33 -0.70
N ALA A 239 -10.74 -11.07 -0.35
CA ALA A 239 -11.76 -10.03 -0.52
C ALA A 239 -11.94 -9.75 -2.02
N LYS A 240 -13.17 -9.89 -2.53
CA LYS A 240 -13.48 -9.50 -3.92
C LYS A 240 -13.42 -7.98 -4.08
N SER A 241 -13.87 -7.24 -3.08
CA SER A 241 -13.72 -5.79 -2.94
C SER A 241 -13.32 -5.50 -1.50
N LYS A 242 -12.26 -4.71 -1.31
CA LYS A 242 -11.85 -4.23 0.01
C LYS A 242 -12.91 -3.30 0.59
N PHE A 243 -13.44 -2.39 -0.24
CA PHE A 243 -14.49 -1.45 0.15
C PHE A 243 -15.72 -2.18 0.70
N ALA A 244 -16.19 -3.23 0.02
CA ALA A 244 -17.36 -4.00 0.46
C ALA A 244 -17.15 -4.73 1.81
N VAL A 245 -15.92 -5.13 2.14
CA VAL A 245 -15.60 -5.72 3.44
C VAL A 245 -15.48 -4.63 4.51
N LEU A 246 -14.74 -3.56 4.21
CA LEU A 246 -14.47 -2.47 5.15
C LEU A 246 -15.72 -1.69 5.52
N SER A 247 -16.68 -1.53 4.58
CA SER A 247 -17.97 -0.89 4.87
C SER A 247 -18.83 -1.65 5.89
N LYS A 248 -18.55 -2.95 6.09
CA LYS A 248 -19.21 -3.79 7.09
C LYS A 248 -18.38 -3.97 8.37
N ALA A 249 -17.17 -3.41 8.42
CA ALA A 249 -16.28 -3.52 9.56
C ALA A 249 -16.32 -2.24 10.40
N ARG A 250 -16.23 -2.39 11.73
CA ARG A 250 -16.01 -1.25 12.64
C ARG A 250 -14.55 -0.83 12.60
N PHE A 251 -13.63 -1.78 12.76
CA PHE A 251 -12.19 -1.52 12.86
C PHE A 251 -11.42 -2.34 11.83
N CYS A 252 -10.31 -1.76 11.32
CA CYS A 252 -9.40 -2.48 10.44
C CYS A 252 -7.96 -2.32 10.91
N ILE A 253 -7.22 -3.43 11.02
CA ILE A 253 -5.78 -3.41 11.27
C ILE A 253 -5.09 -2.99 9.97
N CYS A 254 -4.61 -1.74 9.94
CA CYS A 254 -3.98 -1.07 8.80
C CYS A 254 -2.46 -0.91 9.04
N TYR A 255 -1.77 -2.01 9.37
CA TYR A 255 -0.31 -1.98 9.51
C TYR A 255 0.34 -1.95 8.13
N GLU A 256 1.29 -1.05 7.93
CA GLU A 256 2.10 -1.03 6.73
C GLU A 256 2.98 -2.28 6.60
N ASN A 257 3.71 -2.43 5.49
CA ASN A 257 4.67 -3.53 5.34
C ASN A 257 5.88 -3.36 6.26
N ALA A 258 6.22 -2.09 6.55
CA ALA A 258 7.28 -1.70 7.47
C ALA A 258 6.85 -0.46 8.27
N ARG A 259 7.45 -0.28 9.45
CA ARG A 259 7.31 0.90 10.33
C ARG A 259 8.58 1.73 10.34
N ASP A 260 8.46 2.94 10.87
CA ASP A 260 9.60 3.83 11.12
C ASP A 260 10.39 4.18 9.83
N ILE A 261 9.69 4.24 8.69
CA ILE A 261 10.22 4.67 7.40
C ILE A 261 9.48 5.94 6.98
N PRO A 262 10.15 7.12 7.06
CA PRO A 262 9.51 8.40 6.78
C PRO A 262 8.98 8.52 5.34
N GLY A 263 7.71 8.90 5.21
CA GLY A 263 7.00 9.01 3.95
C GLY A 263 6.30 7.74 3.47
N TYR A 264 6.57 6.57 4.09
CA TYR A 264 5.95 5.31 3.67
C TYR A 264 4.51 5.17 4.18
N LEU A 265 3.59 5.75 3.42
CA LEU A 265 2.15 5.69 3.65
C LEU A 265 1.46 5.18 2.40
N THR A 266 0.78 4.03 2.50
CA THR A 266 0.14 3.36 1.36
C THR A 266 -1.39 3.45 1.43
N GLU A 267 -2.07 2.69 0.59
CA GLU A 267 -3.53 2.66 0.49
C GLU A 267 -4.25 2.16 1.76
N LYS A 268 -3.57 1.47 2.67
CA LYS A 268 -4.22 0.71 3.75
C LYS A 268 -5.04 1.57 4.70
N LEU A 269 -4.51 2.72 5.09
CA LEU A 269 -5.22 3.67 5.93
C LEU A 269 -6.40 4.29 5.18
N PHE A 270 -6.16 4.72 3.95
CA PHE A 270 -7.18 5.40 3.13
C PHE A 270 -8.33 4.48 2.74
N ASP A 271 -8.07 3.22 2.37
CA ASP A 271 -9.12 2.23 2.08
C ASP A 271 -10.11 2.10 3.25
N ALA A 272 -9.62 2.12 4.50
CA ALA A 272 -10.47 2.09 5.68
C ALA A 272 -11.27 3.39 5.84
N LEU A 273 -10.63 4.54 5.68
CA LEU A 273 -11.30 5.85 5.78
C LEU A 273 -12.39 6.01 4.72
N PHE A 274 -12.15 5.62 3.46
CA PHE A 274 -13.15 5.65 2.38
C PHE A 274 -14.40 4.82 2.73
N ALA A 275 -14.22 3.72 3.42
CA ALA A 275 -15.30 2.84 3.82
C ALA A 275 -15.96 3.24 5.16
N GLY A 276 -15.51 4.33 5.79
CA GLY A 276 -15.95 4.74 7.13
C GLY A 276 -15.61 3.71 8.23
N CYS A 277 -14.64 2.85 7.98
CA CYS A 277 -14.07 1.94 8.94
C CYS A 277 -12.95 2.67 9.71
N VAL A 278 -12.89 2.53 11.03
CA VAL A 278 -11.84 3.19 11.82
C VAL A 278 -10.53 2.40 11.70
N PRO A 279 -9.46 2.99 11.11
CA PRO A 279 -8.18 2.30 10.96
C PRO A 279 -7.44 2.22 12.29
N ILE A 280 -6.83 1.05 12.56
CA ILE A 280 -5.81 0.84 13.58
C ILE A 280 -4.48 0.86 12.85
N TYR A 281 -3.77 1.98 12.91
CA TYR A 281 -2.62 2.23 12.04
C TYR A 281 -1.28 2.03 12.75
N TRP A 282 -0.33 1.44 12.02
CA TRP A 282 1.08 1.39 12.39
C TRP A 282 1.94 1.37 11.13
N GLY A 283 2.86 2.33 10.99
CA GLY A 283 3.71 2.44 9.80
C GLY A 283 4.56 3.71 9.82
N GLU A 284 4.16 4.69 9.07
CA GLU A 284 4.83 5.99 8.93
C GLU A 284 5.02 6.68 10.29
N PRO A 285 6.26 7.06 10.67
CA PRO A 285 6.53 7.59 12.01
C PRO A 285 5.86 8.94 12.29
N ASN A 286 5.75 9.81 11.29
CA ASN A 286 5.20 11.17 11.41
C ASN A 286 3.75 11.26 10.87
N ILE A 287 3.00 10.16 10.92
CA ILE A 287 1.64 10.07 10.35
C ILE A 287 0.73 11.21 10.78
N GLN A 288 0.90 11.73 12.00
CA GLN A 288 0.07 12.81 12.56
C GLN A 288 0.32 14.18 11.89
N GLU A 289 1.44 14.35 11.18
CA GLU A 289 1.73 15.53 10.36
C GLU A 289 1.01 15.46 9.00
N ILE A 290 0.59 14.27 8.59
CA ILE A 290 -0.02 13.98 7.29
C ILE A 290 -1.54 13.81 7.44
N VAL A 291 -1.96 12.99 8.40
CA VAL A 291 -3.36 12.64 8.67
C VAL A 291 -3.70 13.04 10.11
N PRO A 292 -4.77 13.81 10.36
CA PRO A 292 -5.17 14.20 11.70
C PRO A 292 -5.33 12.99 12.63
N SER A 293 -4.83 13.12 13.88
CA SER A 293 -4.79 12.01 14.85
C SER A 293 -6.17 11.47 15.27
N ASN A 294 -7.22 12.26 15.05
CA ASN A 294 -8.61 11.85 15.27
C ASN A 294 -9.23 11.06 14.09
N CYS A 295 -8.48 10.80 13.03
CA CYS A 295 -8.94 9.97 11.91
C CYS A 295 -8.64 8.47 12.08
N PHE A 296 -7.76 8.10 13.01
CA PHE A 296 -7.30 6.72 13.17
C PHE A 296 -6.85 6.43 14.60
N ILE A 297 -6.76 5.16 14.96
CA ILE A 297 -6.20 4.68 16.22
C ILE A 297 -4.73 4.36 15.98
N ASP A 298 -3.83 5.10 16.62
CA ASP A 298 -2.39 4.86 16.51
C ASP A 298 -1.98 3.68 17.41
N PHE A 299 -1.59 2.55 16.80
CA PHE A 299 -1.20 1.36 17.54
C PHE A 299 0.05 1.57 18.40
N ARG A 300 0.89 2.58 18.13
CA ARG A 300 2.10 2.88 18.91
C ARG A 300 1.77 3.19 20.39
N GLN A 301 0.56 3.67 20.71
CA GLN A 301 0.12 3.87 22.09
C GLN A 301 -0.03 2.57 22.91
N PHE A 302 -0.06 1.41 22.24
CA PHE A 302 -0.20 0.10 22.89
C PHE A 302 1.09 -0.74 22.84
N VAL A 303 1.97 -0.52 21.87
CA VAL A 303 3.10 -1.42 21.54
C VAL A 303 4.05 -1.70 22.72
N ASN A 304 4.24 -0.72 23.60
CA ASN A 304 5.12 -0.83 24.77
C ASN A 304 4.41 -1.33 26.04
N ARG A 305 3.12 -1.70 25.94
CA ARG A 305 2.37 -2.25 27.08
C ARG A 305 2.65 -3.75 27.23
N SER A 306 2.40 -4.29 28.43
CA SER A 306 2.62 -5.71 28.72
C SER A 306 1.79 -6.64 27.82
N ASN A 307 0.57 -6.22 27.47
CA ASN A 307 -0.36 -6.99 26.63
C ASN A 307 -0.99 -6.07 25.56
N PRO A 308 -0.24 -5.67 24.52
CA PRO A 308 -0.65 -4.62 23.59
C PRO A 308 -1.98 -4.92 22.86
N TYR A 309 -2.23 -6.16 22.48
CA TYR A 309 -3.46 -6.55 21.80
C TYR A 309 -4.66 -6.68 22.73
N GLN A 310 -4.43 -7.08 24.00
CA GLN A 310 -5.47 -7.07 25.03
C GLN A 310 -5.92 -5.65 25.31
N ASP A 311 -4.98 -4.74 25.47
CA ASP A 311 -5.26 -3.33 25.75
C ASP A 311 -5.95 -2.66 24.56
N LEU A 312 -5.51 -2.95 23.33
CA LEU A 312 -6.21 -2.52 22.12
C LEU A 312 -7.65 -3.04 22.11
N TYR A 313 -7.86 -4.33 22.30
CA TYR A 313 -9.21 -4.93 22.28
C TYR A 313 -10.13 -4.31 23.32
N GLN A 314 -9.63 -4.07 24.54
CA GLN A 314 -10.39 -3.39 25.58
C GLN A 314 -10.74 -1.95 25.20
N TYR A 315 -9.83 -1.23 24.56
CA TYR A 315 -10.08 0.11 24.06
C TYR A 315 -11.19 0.11 22.99
N LEU A 316 -11.09 -0.80 21.99
CA LEU A 316 -12.07 -0.92 20.92
C LEU A 316 -13.46 -1.33 21.46
N SER A 317 -13.51 -2.28 22.41
CA SER A 317 -14.76 -2.79 22.98
C SER A 317 -15.50 -1.78 23.86
N LYS A 318 -14.77 -0.80 24.40
CA LYS A 318 -15.34 0.28 25.24
C LYS A 318 -15.72 1.52 24.44
N MET A 319 -15.34 1.58 23.16
CA MET A 319 -15.65 2.73 22.31
C MET A 319 -17.16 2.88 22.17
N THR A 320 -17.66 4.05 22.47
CA THR A 320 -19.08 4.38 22.27
C THR A 320 -19.38 4.59 20.79
N GLU A 321 -20.65 4.54 20.41
CA GLU A 321 -21.03 4.83 19.03
C GLU A 321 -20.74 6.31 18.67
N GLU A 322 -20.86 7.22 19.63
CA GLU A 322 -20.53 8.64 19.47
C GLU A 322 -19.04 8.84 19.15
N ASP A 323 -18.15 8.17 19.91
CA ASP A 323 -16.71 8.21 19.65
C ASP A 323 -16.39 7.63 18.26
N PHE A 324 -17.04 6.53 17.88
CA PHE A 324 -16.87 5.91 16.59
C PHE A 324 -17.29 6.83 15.44
N ILE A 325 -18.45 7.50 15.57
CA ILE A 325 -18.94 8.51 14.63
C ILE A 325 -17.95 9.66 14.51
N ALA A 326 -17.37 10.13 15.63
CA ALA A 326 -16.38 11.20 15.61
C ALA A 326 -15.15 10.84 14.76
N TYR A 327 -14.65 9.60 14.84
CA TYR A 327 -13.59 9.10 13.93
C TYR A 327 -14.01 9.12 12.48
N GLN A 328 -15.24 8.68 12.17
CA GLN A 328 -15.76 8.63 10.81
C GLN A 328 -15.88 10.04 10.20
N GLU A 329 -16.41 11.00 10.97
CA GLU A 329 -16.56 12.38 10.53
C GLU A 329 -15.21 13.07 10.31
N ALA A 330 -14.24 12.84 11.21
CA ALA A 330 -12.88 13.35 11.06
C ALA A 330 -12.22 12.80 9.79
N GLY A 331 -12.34 11.48 9.56
CA GLY A 331 -11.84 10.84 8.33
C GLY A 331 -12.47 11.43 7.06
N LYS A 332 -13.79 11.63 7.07
CA LYS A 332 -14.52 12.25 5.96
C LYS A 332 -14.07 13.69 5.70
N GLN A 333 -13.91 14.49 6.75
CA GLN A 333 -13.43 15.87 6.64
C GLN A 333 -12.00 15.91 6.06
N PHE A 334 -11.12 15.02 6.53
CA PHE A 334 -9.77 14.91 6.00
C PHE A 334 -9.76 14.56 4.50
N LEU A 335 -10.53 13.55 4.10
CA LEU A 335 -10.61 13.11 2.69
C LEU A 335 -11.18 14.21 1.76
N ALA A 336 -12.04 15.09 2.27
CA ALA A 336 -12.56 16.24 1.53
C ALA A 336 -11.61 17.46 1.54
N SER A 337 -10.56 17.43 2.35
CA SER A 337 -9.66 18.57 2.56
C SER A 337 -8.55 18.67 1.50
N PRO A 338 -7.89 19.83 1.37
CA PRO A 338 -6.69 19.97 0.54
C PRO A 338 -5.54 19.06 0.96
N ALA A 339 -5.47 18.63 2.24
CA ALA A 339 -4.41 17.76 2.75
C ALA A 339 -4.43 16.35 2.13
N PHE A 340 -5.58 15.88 1.65
CA PHE A 340 -5.69 14.61 0.93
C PHE A 340 -5.26 14.71 -0.55
N ARG A 341 -5.31 15.89 -1.17
CA ARG A 341 -5.03 16.07 -2.62
C ARG A 341 -3.73 15.43 -3.11
N PRO A 342 -2.60 15.48 -2.38
CA PRO A 342 -1.35 14.84 -2.83
C PRO A 342 -1.47 13.34 -3.08
N PHE A 343 -2.46 12.69 -2.50
CA PHE A 343 -2.71 11.25 -2.59
C PHE A 343 -3.70 10.87 -3.71
N SER A 344 -4.19 11.83 -4.49
CA SER A 344 -5.13 11.59 -5.59
C SER A 344 -4.42 11.10 -6.85
N SER A 345 -5.16 10.45 -7.74
CA SER A 345 -4.67 10.03 -9.06
C SER A 345 -4.27 11.21 -9.94
N GLU A 346 -4.93 12.36 -9.81
CA GLU A 346 -4.55 13.58 -10.52
C GLU A 346 -3.19 14.10 -10.06
N ALA A 347 -2.94 14.13 -8.74
CA ALA A 347 -1.66 14.54 -8.19
C ALA A 347 -0.53 13.59 -8.60
N PHE A 348 -0.82 12.29 -8.62
CA PHE A 348 0.10 11.27 -9.14
C PHE A 348 0.49 11.55 -10.60
N ALA A 349 -0.48 11.79 -11.47
CA ALA A 349 -0.24 12.08 -12.88
C ALA A 349 0.57 13.39 -13.06
N GLN A 350 0.24 14.44 -12.30
CA GLN A 350 0.94 15.73 -12.35
C GLN A 350 2.39 15.60 -11.87
N ALA A 351 2.64 14.86 -10.78
CA ALA A 351 3.97 14.65 -10.23
C ALA A 351 4.89 13.93 -11.24
N ILE A 352 4.37 12.96 -11.98
CA ILE A 352 5.13 12.23 -13.00
C ILE A 352 5.36 13.08 -14.25
N LEU A 353 4.32 13.73 -14.77
CA LEU A 353 4.41 14.43 -16.05
C LEU A 353 5.16 15.77 -15.96
N GLY A 354 5.25 16.38 -14.77
CA GLY A 354 5.98 17.64 -14.59
C GLY A 354 7.46 17.54 -14.97
N PRO A 355 8.25 16.67 -14.35
CA PRO A 355 9.68 16.53 -14.65
C PRO A 355 10.00 15.94 -16.02
N ILE A 356 9.08 15.18 -16.63
CA ILE A 356 9.33 14.58 -17.96
C ILE A 356 9.28 15.61 -19.08
N GLN A 357 8.56 16.71 -18.89
CA GLN A 357 8.42 17.78 -19.88
C GLN A 357 9.47 18.90 -19.72
N SER A 358 10.19 18.94 -18.59
CA SER A 358 11.28 19.87 -18.33
C SER A 358 12.61 19.33 -18.85
#